data_a91d12474d20b95863f4b6cec4b9925c
#
_entry.id   a91d12474d20b95863f4b6cec4b9925c
#
_cell.length_a   1.000
_cell.length_b   1.000
_cell.length_c   1.000
_cell.angle_alpha   90.00
_cell.angle_beta   90.00
_cell.angle_gamma   90.00
#
_symmetry.space_group_name_H-M   'P 1'
#
loop_
_entity.id
_entity.type
_entity.pdbx_description
1 polymer ?
#
loop_
_entity_poly.entity_id
_entity_poly.type
_entity_poly.pdbx_seq_one_letter_code
_entity_poly.pdbx_strand_id
1 'polypeptide(L)'
;SLASFQSRKGTALDNFSYKAEAQVASNFKKLSLNAEYITYYAPNRRWTMRVFAGTFLSNNANDNYYDFNVSRVNDYLFQYDLYGRSEAEGFFSQQYIKAEGALRTTGNLTSANQWLMTAQSATTIWRWVEGYAEIGWVKSMHQNAETHWGTGITFNLVPDFFEVHFPIYNSNGTVFTNNAYPKNIRFQLSLRPASLAKLFSRSWF
;
A
#
# COMPACT_ATOMS: atom_id res chain seq x y z
N SER A 1 -4.12 17.99 -15.32
CA SER A 1 -2.68 18.25 -15.08
C SER A 1 -2.22 17.52 -13.84
N LEU A 2 -1.07 16.89 -13.91
CA LEU A 2 -0.37 16.24 -12.80
C LEU A 2 0.98 16.94 -12.61
N ALA A 3 1.26 17.38 -11.40
CA ALA A 3 2.58 17.85 -10.98
C ALA A 3 3.09 16.95 -9.86
N SER A 4 4.30 16.42 -10.00
CA SER A 4 4.91 15.58 -8.97
C SER A 4 6.34 16.05 -8.69
N PHE A 5 6.71 16.02 -7.41
CA PHE A 5 8.06 16.24 -6.94
C PHE A 5 8.49 15.05 -6.10
N GLN A 6 9.60 14.44 -6.46
CA GLN A 6 10.17 13.30 -5.74
C GLN A 6 11.62 13.58 -5.38
N SER A 7 12.00 13.23 -4.17
CA SER A 7 13.39 13.26 -3.71
C SER A 7 13.72 11.97 -2.97
N ARG A 8 14.96 11.54 -3.12
CA ARG A 8 15.51 10.38 -2.42
C ARG A 8 16.87 10.76 -1.86
N LYS A 9 17.05 10.52 -0.56
CA LYS A 9 18.32 10.72 0.13
C LYS A 9 18.63 9.46 0.92
N GLY A 10 19.89 9.03 0.95
CA GLY A 10 20.25 7.90 1.77
C GLY A 10 21.67 7.44 1.58
N THR A 11 22.06 6.56 2.46
CA THR A 11 23.31 5.80 2.45
C THR A 11 23.03 4.36 2.05
N ALA A 12 24.03 3.48 2.07
CA ALA A 12 23.83 2.06 1.84
C ALA A 12 22.92 1.39 2.88
N LEU A 13 22.85 1.94 4.09
CA LEU A 13 22.09 1.38 5.21
C LEU A 13 20.75 2.10 5.44
N ASP A 14 20.68 3.39 5.13
CA ASP A 14 19.51 4.23 5.40
C ASP A 14 19.04 4.91 4.12
N ASN A 15 17.76 4.81 3.85
CA ASN A 15 17.15 5.40 2.68
C ASN A 15 15.86 6.12 3.06
N PHE A 16 15.81 7.41 2.78
CA PHE A 16 14.61 8.22 2.94
C PHE A 16 14.16 8.72 1.57
N SER A 17 12.92 8.50 1.23
CA SER A 17 12.30 9.00 0.01
C SER A 17 10.98 9.67 0.32
N TYR A 18 10.67 10.74 -0.40
CA TYR A 18 9.34 11.35 -0.35
C TYR A 18 8.90 11.77 -1.74
N LYS A 19 7.59 11.76 -1.94
CA LYS A 19 6.92 12.16 -3.16
C LYS A 19 5.73 13.03 -2.81
N ALA A 20 5.70 14.26 -3.30
CA ALA A 20 4.56 15.15 -3.24
C ALA A 20 3.89 15.24 -4.62
N GLU A 21 2.59 15.14 -4.67
CA GLU A 21 1.82 15.21 -5.91
C GLU A 21 0.66 16.18 -5.78
N ALA A 22 0.45 16.94 -6.85
CA ALA A 22 -0.73 17.78 -7.05
C ALA A 22 -1.41 17.38 -8.35
N GLN A 23 -2.68 17.05 -8.27
CA GLN A 23 -3.49 16.69 -9.43
C GLN A 23 -4.63 17.68 -9.58
N VAL A 24 -4.80 18.20 -10.78
CA VAL A 24 -5.84 19.18 -11.13
C VAL A 24 -6.56 18.72 -12.38
N ALA A 25 -7.86 18.52 -12.26
CA ALA A 25 -8.78 18.22 -13.34
C ALA A 25 -9.96 19.20 -13.29
N SER A 26 -10.85 19.14 -14.26
CA SER A 26 -12.05 19.99 -14.31
C SER A 26 -12.99 19.75 -13.12
N ASN A 27 -13.06 18.53 -12.63
CA ASN A 27 -14.00 18.05 -11.63
C ASN A 27 -13.36 17.76 -10.27
N PHE A 28 -12.00 17.78 -10.15
CA PHE A 28 -11.35 17.62 -8.85
C PHE A 28 -9.98 18.32 -8.78
N LYS A 29 -9.57 18.61 -7.56
CA LYS A 29 -8.20 19.04 -7.21
C LYS A 29 -7.77 18.27 -5.97
N LYS A 30 -6.66 17.54 -6.03
CA LYS A 30 -6.14 16.80 -4.89
C LYS A 30 -4.65 16.99 -4.70
N LEU A 31 -4.22 16.92 -3.44
CA LEU A 31 -2.83 16.96 -3.01
C LEU A 31 -2.51 15.70 -2.24
N SER A 32 -1.32 15.17 -2.41
CA SER A 32 -0.83 14.05 -1.61
C SER A 32 0.66 14.13 -1.32
N LEU A 33 1.03 13.53 -0.20
CA LEU A 33 2.41 13.35 0.25
C LEU A 33 2.60 11.89 0.64
N ASN A 34 3.61 11.25 0.10
CA ASN A 34 4.08 9.93 0.48
C ASN A 34 5.53 10.02 0.95
N ALA A 35 5.83 9.52 2.12
CA ALA A 35 7.19 9.45 2.65
C ALA A 35 7.50 8.02 3.07
N GLU A 36 8.70 7.55 2.76
CA GLU A 36 9.17 6.22 3.11
C GLU A 36 10.60 6.29 3.64
N TYR A 37 10.82 5.60 4.76
CA TYR A 37 12.10 5.41 5.38
C TYR A 37 12.41 3.93 5.48
N ILE A 38 13.58 3.53 5.02
CA ILE A 38 14.08 2.15 5.08
C ILE A 38 15.44 2.18 5.75
N THR A 39 15.63 1.40 6.79
CA THR A 39 16.93 1.21 7.45
C THR A 39 17.25 -0.27 7.62
N TYR A 40 18.53 -0.63 7.52
CA TYR A 40 19.02 -1.98 7.74
C TYR A 40 19.75 -2.03 9.09
N TYR A 41 19.20 -2.76 10.03
CA TYR A 41 19.75 -2.92 11.38
C TYR A 41 20.64 -4.18 11.54
N ALA A 42 20.60 -5.08 10.56
CA ALA A 42 21.50 -6.21 10.45
C ALA A 42 21.58 -6.69 8.97
N PRO A 43 22.53 -7.53 8.59
CA PRO A 43 22.57 -8.14 7.26
C PRO A 43 21.22 -8.80 6.93
N ASN A 44 20.63 -8.43 5.81
CA ASN A 44 19.31 -8.91 5.33
C ASN A 44 18.14 -8.67 6.29
N ARG A 45 18.29 -7.73 7.24
CA ARG A 45 17.19 -7.32 8.14
C ARG A 45 16.92 -5.84 7.98
N ARG A 46 15.73 -5.52 7.51
CA ARG A 46 15.28 -4.14 7.27
C ARG A 46 14.12 -3.78 8.19
N TRP A 47 14.05 -2.50 8.48
CA TRP A 47 12.87 -1.86 9.02
C TRP A 47 12.40 -0.80 8.03
N THR A 48 11.14 -0.86 7.66
CA THR A 48 10.51 0.06 6.72
C THR A 48 9.40 0.81 7.43
N MET A 49 9.38 2.12 7.30
CA MET A 49 8.27 2.97 7.70
C MET A 49 7.75 3.72 6.49
N ARG A 50 6.45 3.82 6.37
CA ARG A 50 5.79 4.59 5.32
C ARG A 50 4.65 5.40 5.90
N VAL A 51 4.56 6.65 5.48
CA VAL A 51 3.46 7.56 5.81
C VAL A 51 2.90 8.13 4.51
N PHE A 52 1.58 8.12 4.40
CA PHE A 52 0.87 8.77 3.33
C PHE A 52 -0.15 9.75 3.91
N ALA A 53 -0.30 10.91 3.30
CA ALA A 53 -1.35 11.86 3.59
C ALA A 53 -1.86 12.47 2.28
N GLY A 54 -3.17 12.48 2.08
CA GLY A 54 -3.79 13.05 0.91
C GLY A 54 -5.10 13.76 1.24
N THR A 55 -5.40 14.82 0.52
CA THR A 55 -6.66 15.57 0.66
C THR A 55 -7.17 16.09 -0.68
N PHE A 56 -8.47 16.09 -0.82
CA PHE A 56 -9.13 16.82 -1.89
C PHE A 56 -9.32 18.27 -1.47
N LEU A 57 -8.87 19.19 -2.29
CA LEU A 57 -9.17 20.62 -2.16
C LEU A 57 -10.54 20.96 -2.76
N SER A 58 -10.95 20.20 -3.78
CA SER A 58 -12.25 20.26 -4.43
C SER A 58 -12.53 18.90 -5.04
N ASN A 59 -13.71 18.36 -4.83
CA ASN A 59 -14.16 17.11 -5.44
C ASN A 59 -15.63 17.25 -5.85
N ASN A 60 -15.86 17.44 -7.14
CA ASN A 60 -17.17 17.49 -7.78
C ASN A 60 -17.40 16.27 -8.69
N ALA A 61 -16.55 15.24 -8.56
CA ALA A 61 -16.74 13.98 -9.28
C ALA A 61 -17.91 13.22 -8.67
N ASN A 62 -18.79 12.69 -9.52
CA ASN A 62 -19.96 11.90 -9.11
C ASN A 62 -19.64 10.40 -8.99
N ASP A 63 -18.39 10.03 -9.20
CA ASP A 63 -17.90 8.65 -9.15
C ASP A 63 -16.70 8.51 -8.23
N ASN A 64 -16.38 7.28 -7.85
CA ASN A 64 -15.25 6.93 -6.98
C ASN A 64 -13.95 6.73 -7.77
N TYR A 65 -13.93 7.08 -9.05
CA TYR A 65 -12.82 6.77 -9.95
C TYR A 65 -11.52 7.50 -9.57
N TYR A 66 -11.63 8.70 -9.00
CA TYR A 66 -10.50 9.55 -8.63
C TYR A 66 -10.17 9.52 -7.15
N ASP A 67 -10.91 8.74 -6.36
CA ASP A 67 -10.74 8.63 -4.91
C ASP A 67 -9.31 8.16 -4.55
N PHE A 68 -8.88 8.51 -3.33
CA PHE A 68 -7.69 7.91 -2.76
C PHE A 68 -7.93 6.44 -2.47
N ASN A 69 -6.97 5.62 -2.85
CA ASN A 69 -6.99 4.18 -2.62
C ASN A 69 -6.63 3.87 -1.16
N VAL A 70 -7.51 3.21 -0.44
CA VAL A 70 -7.28 2.76 0.95
C VAL A 70 -6.69 1.35 0.93
N SER A 71 -7.44 0.37 0.49
CA SER A 71 -7.05 -1.04 0.43
C SER A 71 -7.22 -1.66 -0.97
N ARG A 72 -7.93 -1.00 -1.85
CA ARG A 72 -8.07 -1.34 -3.26
C ARG A 72 -7.47 -0.27 -4.13
N VAL A 73 -6.87 -0.68 -5.23
CA VAL A 73 -6.26 0.23 -6.18
C VAL A 73 -7.22 0.52 -7.32
N ASN A 74 -7.46 1.81 -7.53
CA ASN A 74 -8.03 2.34 -8.75
C ASN A 74 -6.92 3.08 -9.50
N ASP A 75 -6.38 2.47 -10.54
CA ASP A 75 -5.22 2.97 -11.27
C ASP A 75 -5.64 3.71 -12.56
N TYR A 76 -6.33 4.84 -12.40
CA TYR A 76 -6.80 5.64 -13.53
C TYR A 76 -5.67 6.35 -14.30
N LEU A 77 -4.47 6.44 -13.72
CA LEU A 77 -3.29 7.01 -14.37
C LEU A 77 -2.37 5.94 -14.97
N PHE A 78 -2.71 4.67 -14.81
CA PHE A 78 -1.89 3.53 -15.26
C PHE A 78 -0.45 3.59 -14.74
N GLN A 79 -0.29 3.94 -13.46
CA GLN A 79 1.01 4.11 -12.80
C GLN A 79 1.48 2.86 -12.05
N TYR A 80 0.61 1.89 -11.84
CA TYR A 80 0.88 0.72 -11.04
C TYR A 80 0.85 -0.57 -11.87
N ASP A 81 1.70 -1.50 -11.50
CA ASP A 81 1.72 -2.84 -12.09
C ASP A 81 0.55 -3.68 -11.52
N LEU A 82 -0.67 -3.45 -12.01
CA LEU A 82 -1.86 -4.19 -11.63
C LEU A 82 -2.11 -5.34 -12.60
N TYR A 83 -2.24 -6.55 -12.10
CA TYR A 83 -2.52 -7.74 -12.90
C TYR A 83 -3.98 -8.15 -12.77
N GLY A 84 -4.65 -8.45 -13.90
CA GLY A 84 -6.00 -8.98 -13.93
C GLY A 84 -7.11 -7.99 -13.63
N ARG A 85 -6.88 -6.68 -13.77
CA ARG A 85 -7.80 -5.59 -13.39
C ARG A 85 -8.10 -5.61 -11.88
N SER A 86 -8.66 -4.52 -11.34
CA SER A 86 -9.13 -4.46 -9.94
C SER A 86 -10.47 -5.18 -9.82
N GLU A 87 -10.47 -6.50 -9.85
CA GLU A 87 -11.69 -7.29 -9.70
C GLU A 87 -12.24 -7.15 -8.28
N ALA A 88 -13.56 -7.03 -8.16
CA ALA A 88 -14.22 -6.98 -6.86
C ALA A 88 -14.19 -8.34 -6.17
N GLU A 89 -14.08 -9.41 -6.95
CA GLU A 89 -14.11 -10.80 -6.51
C GLU A 89 -13.02 -11.59 -7.22
N GLY A 90 -12.75 -12.81 -6.75
CA GLY A 90 -11.74 -13.69 -7.32
C GLY A 90 -10.34 -13.47 -6.79
N PHE A 91 -9.39 -14.26 -7.29
CA PHE A 91 -8.01 -14.28 -6.82
C PHE A 91 -7.30 -12.92 -6.95
N PHE A 92 -7.49 -12.24 -8.08
CA PHE A 92 -6.83 -10.95 -8.33
C PHE A 92 -7.37 -9.81 -7.46
N SER A 93 -8.56 -9.95 -6.86
CA SER A 93 -9.07 -8.99 -5.87
C SER A 93 -8.21 -8.93 -4.60
N GLN A 94 -7.42 -9.97 -4.35
CA GLN A 94 -6.50 -10.09 -3.21
C GLN A 94 -5.12 -9.48 -3.50
N GLN A 95 -4.90 -8.94 -4.68
CA GLN A 95 -3.65 -8.27 -5.01
C GLN A 95 -3.47 -7.02 -4.15
N TYR A 96 -2.27 -6.91 -3.53
CA TYR A 96 -1.83 -5.74 -2.81
C TYR A 96 -0.92 -4.91 -3.71
N ILE A 97 -1.15 -3.62 -3.75
CA ILE A 97 -0.30 -2.67 -4.45
C ILE A 97 0.02 -1.53 -3.52
N LYS A 98 1.28 -1.14 -3.46
CA LYS A 98 1.79 -0.06 -2.63
C LYS A 98 1.44 1.30 -3.26
N ALA A 99 0.15 1.57 -3.37
CA ALA A 99 -0.41 2.81 -3.91
C ALA A 99 -1.01 3.65 -2.78
N GLU A 100 -0.87 4.95 -2.80
CA GLU A 100 -1.52 5.89 -1.87
C GLU A 100 -1.60 5.36 -0.41
N GLY A 101 -2.80 5.06 0.10
CA GLY A 101 -3.00 4.51 1.45
C GLY A 101 -2.39 3.14 1.66
N ALA A 102 -2.54 2.26 0.68
CA ALA A 102 -1.94 0.91 0.63
C ALA A 102 -2.07 0.11 1.92
N LEU A 103 -3.25 0.08 2.55
CA LEU A 103 -3.50 -0.80 3.67
C LEU A 103 -3.68 -2.24 3.18
N ARG A 104 -3.02 -3.19 3.84
CA ARG A 104 -3.19 -4.63 3.58
C ARG A 104 -4.50 -5.13 4.15
N THR A 105 -4.92 -4.49 5.23
CA THR A 105 -6.19 -4.81 5.90
C THR A 105 -7.36 -4.24 5.11
N THR A 106 -8.35 -5.07 4.84
CA THR A 106 -9.63 -4.62 4.27
C THR A 106 -10.54 -4.08 5.38
N GLY A 107 -10.99 -2.87 5.20
CA GLY A 107 -12.04 -2.25 6.00
C GLY A 107 -13.34 -2.09 5.20
N ASN A 108 -14.33 -1.45 5.80
CA ASN A 108 -15.59 -1.12 5.11
C ASN A 108 -15.36 -0.08 4.01
N LEU A 109 -14.46 0.89 4.23
CA LEU A 109 -14.08 1.88 3.25
C LEU A 109 -12.86 1.41 2.45
N THR A 110 -13.03 1.24 1.16
CA THR A 110 -11.97 0.86 0.23
C THR A 110 -11.32 2.07 -0.45
N SER A 111 -11.99 3.22 -0.41
CA SER A 111 -11.54 4.49 -0.99
C SER A 111 -11.93 5.69 -0.13
N ALA A 112 -11.28 6.83 -0.34
CA ALA A 112 -11.53 8.08 0.36
C ALA A 112 -11.62 9.24 -0.64
N ASN A 113 -12.71 9.99 -0.57
CA ASN A 113 -12.97 11.14 -1.46
C ASN A 113 -12.91 12.51 -0.78
N GLN A 114 -12.49 12.55 0.48
CA GLN A 114 -12.15 13.80 1.17
C GLN A 114 -10.69 13.84 1.57
N TRP A 115 -10.27 12.98 2.51
CA TRP A 115 -8.89 12.87 2.92
C TRP A 115 -8.56 11.47 3.41
N LEU A 116 -7.29 11.13 3.33
CA LEU A 116 -6.72 9.87 3.73
C LEU A 116 -5.36 10.11 4.38
N MET A 117 -5.15 9.52 5.55
CA MET A 117 -3.83 9.45 6.19
C MET A 117 -3.54 8.01 6.57
N THR A 118 -2.35 7.51 6.26
CA THR A 118 -1.93 6.17 6.67
C THR A 118 -0.51 6.17 7.17
N ALA A 119 -0.23 5.30 8.14
CA ALA A 119 1.10 5.00 8.62
C ALA A 119 1.28 3.49 8.65
N GLN A 120 2.43 3.04 8.16
CA GLN A 120 2.76 1.63 8.04
C GLN A 120 4.18 1.40 8.55
N SER A 121 4.39 0.29 9.22
CA SER A 121 5.70 -0.18 9.64
C SER A 121 5.83 -1.66 9.33
N ALA A 122 6.98 -2.07 8.83
CA ALA A 122 7.32 -3.47 8.61
C ALA A 122 8.75 -3.73 9.05
N THR A 123 8.99 -4.86 9.70
CA THR A 123 10.31 -5.25 10.16
C THR A 123 10.59 -6.70 9.84
N THR A 124 11.78 -6.99 9.35
CA THR A 124 12.22 -8.37 9.11
C THR A 124 12.44 -9.08 10.45
N ILE A 125 11.67 -10.13 10.71
CA ILE A 125 11.83 -10.98 11.90
C ILE A 125 12.85 -12.07 11.63
N TRP A 126 12.72 -12.73 10.49
CA TRP A 126 13.62 -13.80 10.06
C TRP A 126 13.66 -13.88 8.53
N ARG A 127 14.86 -13.93 7.95
CA ARG A 127 15.13 -14.05 6.49
C ARG A 127 14.02 -13.56 5.56
N TRP A 128 12.97 -14.37 5.37
CA TRP A 128 11.85 -14.12 4.45
C TRP A 128 10.56 -13.73 5.18
N VAL A 129 10.62 -13.60 6.51
CA VAL A 129 9.46 -13.31 7.35
C VAL A 129 9.56 -11.90 7.90
N GLU A 130 8.57 -11.08 7.60
CA GLU A 130 8.42 -9.73 8.13
C GLU A 130 7.14 -9.64 8.95
N GLY A 131 7.20 -8.96 10.10
CA GLY A 131 6.03 -8.50 10.80
C GLY A 131 5.65 -7.12 10.29
N TYR A 132 4.35 -6.85 10.15
CA TYR A 132 3.86 -5.52 9.79
C TYR A 132 2.77 -5.04 10.74
N ALA A 133 2.69 -3.72 10.88
CA ALA A 133 1.60 -3.01 11.52
C ALA A 133 1.24 -1.80 10.67
N GLU A 134 -0.04 -1.49 10.61
CA GLU A 134 -0.57 -0.40 9.81
C GLU A 134 -1.77 0.26 10.48
N ILE A 135 -1.91 1.56 10.25
CA ILE A 135 -3.06 2.33 10.69
C ILE A 135 -3.42 3.36 9.61
N GLY A 136 -4.70 3.60 9.44
CA GLY A 136 -5.23 4.58 8.51
C GLY A 136 -6.44 5.31 9.07
N TRP A 137 -6.51 6.58 8.78
CA TRP A 137 -7.66 7.43 9.03
C TRP A 137 -8.23 7.84 7.70
N VAL A 138 -9.49 7.55 7.51
CA VAL A 138 -10.19 7.65 6.22
C VAL A 138 -11.40 8.53 6.38
N LYS A 139 -11.61 9.46 5.47
CA LYS A 139 -12.80 10.29 5.43
C LYS A 139 -13.36 10.37 4.02
N SER A 140 -14.61 9.98 3.89
CA SER A 140 -15.40 10.18 2.67
C SER A 140 -16.55 11.16 2.91
N MET A 141 -17.02 11.77 1.82
CA MET A 141 -18.18 12.69 1.87
C MET A 141 -19.40 11.93 2.37
N HIS A 142 -20.18 12.57 3.20
CA HIS A 142 -21.41 12.02 3.80
C HIS A 142 -21.21 10.82 4.73
N GLN A 143 -19.97 10.49 5.10
CA GLN A 143 -19.65 9.44 6.05
C GLN A 143 -18.82 10.00 7.20
N ASN A 144 -18.86 9.37 8.36
CA ASN A 144 -17.97 9.73 9.47
C ASN A 144 -16.53 9.31 9.15
N ALA A 145 -15.56 9.97 9.78
CA ALA A 145 -14.19 9.53 9.69
C ALA A 145 -14.04 8.17 10.39
N GLU A 146 -13.36 7.24 9.73
CA GLU A 146 -13.11 5.90 10.25
C GLU A 146 -11.62 5.69 10.48
N THR A 147 -11.30 4.87 11.47
CA THR A 147 -9.94 4.43 11.74
C THR A 147 -9.83 2.94 11.42
N HIS A 148 -8.92 2.60 10.54
CA HIS A 148 -8.58 1.22 10.19
C HIS A 148 -7.17 0.93 10.68
N TRP A 149 -6.97 -0.19 11.34
CA TRP A 149 -5.64 -0.65 11.70
C TRP A 149 -5.54 -2.16 11.56
N GLY A 150 -4.34 -2.64 11.37
CA GLY A 150 -4.10 -4.06 11.24
C GLY A 150 -2.66 -4.43 11.49
N THR A 151 -2.47 -5.70 11.81
CA THR A 151 -1.16 -6.31 11.97
C THR A 151 -1.15 -7.68 11.32
N GLY A 152 0.02 -8.13 10.91
CA GLY A 152 0.17 -9.44 10.30
C GLY A 152 1.60 -9.80 10.01
N ILE A 153 1.74 -10.88 9.25
CA ILE A 153 3.02 -11.41 8.80
C ILE A 153 3.07 -11.36 7.28
N THR A 154 4.21 -10.97 6.75
CA THR A 154 4.52 -11.03 5.32
C THR A 154 5.58 -12.10 5.08
N PHE A 155 5.34 -12.97 4.13
CA PHE A 155 6.35 -13.86 3.59
C PHE A 155 6.88 -13.29 2.29
N ASN A 156 8.14 -12.91 2.30
CA ASN A 156 8.89 -12.49 1.11
C ASN A 156 9.44 -13.74 0.41
N LEU A 157 8.59 -14.43 -0.34
CA LEU A 157 8.97 -15.66 -1.02
C LEU A 157 10.08 -15.42 -2.05
N VAL A 158 9.98 -14.28 -2.72
CA VAL A 158 11.00 -13.79 -3.63
C VAL A 158 11.12 -12.28 -3.41
N PRO A 159 12.21 -11.80 -2.81
CA PRO A 159 12.38 -10.38 -2.49
C PRO A 159 12.12 -9.48 -3.70
N ASP A 160 11.32 -8.44 -3.50
CA ASP A 160 10.91 -7.47 -4.51
C ASP A 160 10.13 -8.05 -5.71
N PHE A 161 9.73 -9.32 -5.67
CA PHE A 161 9.00 -9.97 -6.76
C PHE A 161 7.67 -10.57 -6.29
N PHE A 162 7.69 -11.43 -5.27
CA PHE A 162 6.50 -12.09 -4.78
C PHE A 162 6.44 -12.12 -3.26
N GLU A 163 5.46 -11.42 -2.72
CA GLU A 163 5.19 -11.34 -1.29
C GLU A 163 3.76 -11.79 -1.00
N VAL A 164 3.56 -12.47 0.12
CA VAL A 164 2.23 -12.87 0.61
C VAL A 164 2.03 -12.34 2.02
N HIS A 165 0.93 -11.63 2.23
CA HIS A 165 0.58 -10.98 3.47
C HIS A 165 -0.56 -11.73 4.16
N PHE A 166 -0.32 -12.14 5.39
CA PHE A 166 -1.25 -12.86 6.25
C PHE A 166 -1.69 -11.93 7.38
N PRO A 167 -2.88 -11.32 7.32
CA PRO A 167 -3.39 -10.50 8.41
C PRO A 167 -3.73 -11.39 9.61
N ILE A 168 -3.32 -10.94 10.81
CA ILE A 168 -3.55 -11.64 12.06
C ILE A 168 -4.68 -10.97 12.83
N TYR A 169 -4.59 -9.66 12.99
CA TYR A 169 -5.51 -8.87 13.77
C TYR A 169 -5.81 -7.53 13.09
N ASN A 170 -7.03 -7.05 13.18
CA ASN A 170 -7.43 -5.76 12.62
C ASN A 170 -8.48 -5.06 13.51
N SER A 171 -8.91 -3.88 13.10
CA SER A 171 -9.93 -3.07 13.80
C SER A 171 -11.24 -3.82 14.07
N ASN A 172 -11.54 -4.90 13.33
CA ASN A 172 -12.73 -5.73 13.50
C ASN A 172 -12.47 -6.99 14.36
N GLY A 173 -11.25 -7.12 14.93
CA GLY A 173 -10.85 -8.24 15.78
C GLY A 173 -9.92 -9.24 15.13
N THR A 174 -9.91 -10.47 15.65
CA THR A 174 -9.03 -11.54 15.16
C THR A 174 -9.52 -12.05 13.80
N VAL A 175 -8.66 -11.99 12.78
CA VAL A 175 -9.02 -12.36 11.42
C VAL A 175 -9.09 -13.88 11.23
N PHE A 176 -8.29 -14.66 11.98
CA PHE A 176 -8.21 -16.12 11.85
C PHE A 176 -9.50 -16.87 12.20
N THR A 177 -10.36 -16.30 13.01
CA THR A 177 -11.61 -16.95 13.43
C THR A 177 -12.71 -16.88 12.39
N ASN A 178 -12.47 -16.15 11.30
CA ASN A 178 -13.45 -16.00 10.22
C ASN A 178 -13.29 -17.11 9.19
N ASN A 179 -14.37 -17.82 8.84
CA ASN A 179 -14.39 -18.81 7.75
C ASN A 179 -13.98 -18.22 6.40
N ALA A 180 -14.01 -16.89 6.24
CA ALA A 180 -13.55 -16.17 5.06
C ALA A 180 -12.08 -15.76 5.12
N TYR A 181 -11.28 -16.27 6.07
CA TYR A 181 -9.86 -15.92 6.21
C TYR A 181 -9.06 -15.94 4.89
N PRO A 182 -9.19 -16.96 4.03
CA PRO A 182 -8.46 -16.97 2.75
C PRO A 182 -8.71 -15.74 1.88
N LYS A 183 -9.88 -15.11 1.97
CA LYS A 183 -10.20 -13.88 1.23
C LYS A 183 -9.47 -12.63 1.76
N ASN A 184 -8.95 -12.70 2.99
CA ASN A 184 -8.20 -11.61 3.62
C ASN A 184 -6.69 -11.69 3.34
N ILE A 185 -6.20 -12.82 2.85
CA ILE A 185 -4.80 -12.97 2.44
C ILE A 185 -4.57 -12.07 1.23
N ARG A 186 -3.47 -11.31 1.26
CA ARG A 186 -3.08 -10.43 0.16
C ARG A 186 -1.78 -10.92 -0.44
N PHE A 187 -1.61 -10.72 -1.73
CA PHE A 187 -0.34 -10.99 -2.39
C PHE A 187 0.12 -9.77 -3.19
N GLN A 188 1.41 -9.59 -3.27
CA GLN A 188 2.05 -8.62 -4.15
C GLN A 188 2.90 -9.36 -5.16
N LEU A 189 2.72 -9.01 -6.44
CA LEU A 189 3.50 -9.52 -7.55
C LEU A 189 4.09 -8.34 -8.31
N SER A 190 5.39 -8.35 -8.57
CA SER A 190 6.07 -7.31 -9.35
C SER A 190 6.82 -7.95 -10.52
N LEU A 191 6.34 -7.74 -11.74
CA LEU A 191 6.98 -8.24 -12.96
C LEU A 191 7.95 -7.22 -13.57
N ARG A 192 8.55 -6.35 -12.76
CA ARG A 192 9.55 -5.40 -13.26
C ARG A 192 10.75 -6.14 -13.85
N PRO A 193 11.29 -5.70 -15.01
CA PRO A 193 12.42 -6.35 -15.64
C PRO A 193 13.63 -6.52 -14.71
N ALA A 194 13.90 -5.53 -13.85
CA ALA A 194 14.97 -5.59 -12.85
C ALA A 194 14.75 -6.69 -11.79
N SER A 195 13.51 -6.90 -11.34
CA SER A 195 13.15 -7.97 -10.41
C SER A 195 13.22 -9.34 -11.09
N LEU A 196 12.77 -9.43 -12.35
CA LEU A 196 12.89 -10.64 -13.15
C LEU A 196 14.35 -11.02 -13.41
N ALA A 197 15.21 -10.04 -13.72
CA ALA A 197 16.65 -10.30 -13.90
C ALA A 197 17.31 -10.88 -12.64
N LYS A 198 16.91 -10.41 -11.46
CA LYS A 198 17.37 -11.00 -10.19
C LYS A 198 16.94 -12.46 -10.04
N LEU A 199 15.77 -12.87 -10.52
CA LEU A 199 15.31 -14.26 -10.53
C LEU A 199 16.29 -15.20 -11.24
N PHE A 200 16.83 -14.74 -12.35
CA PHE A 200 17.75 -15.54 -13.17
C PHE A 200 19.21 -15.45 -12.74
N SER A 201 19.58 -14.43 -11.95
CA SER A 201 20.98 -14.22 -11.52
C SER A 201 21.42 -15.07 -10.34
N ARG A 202 20.56 -15.94 -9.78
CA ARG A 202 20.83 -16.78 -8.59
C ARG A 202 21.32 -16.01 -7.35
N SER A 203 21.23 -14.70 -7.31
CA SER A 203 21.63 -13.87 -6.16
C SER A 203 20.50 -13.70 -5.14
N TRP A 204 19.93 -14.82 -4.70
CA TRP A 204 18.75 -14.83 -3.81
C TRP A 204 19.11 -14.77 -2.33
N PHE A 205 20.39 -14.91 -1.99
CA PHE A 205 20.88 -15.10 -0.63
C PHE A 205 22.08 -14.22 -0.33
#